data_c08e8fb4b33df3907f9302ce6718c222
#
_entry.id   c08e8fb4b33df3907f9302ce6718c222
#
_cell.length_a   1.000
_cell.length_b   1.000
_cell.length_c   1.000
_cell.angle_alpha   90.00
_cell.angle_beta   90.00
_cell.angle_gamma   90.00
#
_symmetry.space_group_name_H-M   'P 1'
#
loop_
_entity.id
_entity.type
_entity.pdbx_description
1 polymer ?
#
loop_
_entity_poly.entity_id
_entity_poly.type
_entity_poly.pdbx_seq_one_letter_code
_entity_poly.pdbx_strand_id
1 'polypeptide(L)'
;MNKTELLTLAEENVKPKPVPLKEAFWFWMKLGFISFGGPAGQIAIMHQELVENRRWISESRFLHALNFCMVLPGPEAQQLATYIGWLMHRTLGGVIAGLLFILPSLFILIALSWIYIAWGDVAIIAGIFYGIKPAVAAIVLQAAHRIGSRALKHGAHWAIAAAAFVAVFALNVPFPVIVISAAITGFIGGRIAPEKFHSGSGHNKQEKAAVDAAVIDDHTPVPAHALFSWAKLLRIVAAGALLWLIPMT
;
A
#
# COMPACT_ATOMS: atom_id res chain seq x y z
N MET A 1 18.94 41.67 -18.23
CA MET A 1 18.29 40.49 -17.66
C MET A 1 19.05 40.15 -16.40
N ASN A 2 18.39 40.23 -15.25
CA ASN A 2 19.03 40.10 -13.95
C ASN A 2 19.27 38.61 -13.64
N LYS A 3 20.33 38.28 -12.86
CA LYS A 3 20.70 36.92 -12.48
C LYS A 3 19.54 36.18 -11.79
N THR A 4 18.70 36.93 -11.09
CA THR A 4 17.47 36.41 -10.44
C THR A 4 16.41 36.01 -11.46
N GLU A 5 16.22 36.76 -12.55
CA GLU A 5 15.30 36.39 -13.65
C GLU A 5 15.78 35.14 -14.41
N LEU A 6 17.09 35.00 -14.60
CA LEU A 6 17.66 33.80 -15.22
C LEU A 6 17.50 32.58 -14.34
N LEU A 7 17.60 32.71 -13.02
CA LEU A 7 17.37 31.62 -12.09
C LEU A 7 15.89 31.23 -12.02
N THR A 8 14.97 32.19 -12.01
CA THR A 8 13.52 31.89 -12.04
C THR A 8 13.08 31.25 -13.35
N LEU A 9 13.63 31.71 -14.49
CA LEU A 9 13.35 31.09 -15.80
C LEU A 9 13.99 29.69 -15.93
N ALA A 10 15.13 29.43 -15.26
CA ALA A 10 15.75 28.11 -15.21
C ALA A 10 14.97 27.16 -14.31
N GLU A 11 14.44 27.63 -13.19
CA GLU A 11 13.57 26.85 -12.29
C GLU A 11 12.20 26.55 -12.94
N GLU A 12 11.64 27.51 -13.68
CA GLU A 12 10.35 27.32 -14.37
C GLU A 12 10.44 26.33 -15.55
N ASN A 13 11.62 26.21 -16.16
CA ASN A 13 11.88 25.29 -17.28
C ASN A 13 12.17 23.83 -16.83
N VAL A 14 12.38 23.59 -15.54
CA VAL A 14 12.75 22.27 -14.98
C VAL A 14 11.54 21.54 -14.37
N LYS A 15 10.42 22.25 -14.15
CA LYS A 15 9.25 21.62 -13.52
C LYS A 15 8.54 20.71 -14.52
N PRO A 16 8.47 19.38 -14.25
CA PRO A 16 7.78 18.45 -15.13
C PRO A 16 6.31 18.85 -15.30
N LYS A 17 5.78 18.69 -16.52
CA LYS A 17 4.37 19.00 -16.82
C LYS A 17 3.43 18.13 -16.00
N PRO A 18 2.26 18.67 -15.59
CA PRO A 18 1.23 17.87 -14.92
C PRO A 18 0.88 16.64 -15.76
N VAL A 19 0.79 15.49 -15.10
CA VAL A 19 0.50 14.21 -15.77
C VAL A 19 -0.97 14.21 -16.22
N PRO A 20 -1.26 13.98 -17.52
CA PRO A 20 -2.63 13.89 -17.98
C PRO A 20 -3.31 12.61 -17.46
N LEU A 21 -4.61 12.68 -17.15
CA LEU A 21 -5.36 11.55 -16.61
C LEU A 21 -5.30 10.29 -17.50
N LYS A 22 -5.24 10.48 -18.82
CA LYS A 22 -5.09 9.37 -19.79
C LYS A 22 -3.78 8.61 -19.61
N GLU A 23 -2.69 9.31 -19.37
CA GLU A 23 -1.38 8.71 -19.13
C GLU A 23 -1.35 7.99 -17.80
N ALA A 24 -1.91 8.61 -16.76
CA ALA A 24 -2.08 7.99 -15.44
C ALA A 24 -2.95 6.71 -15.51
N PHE A 25 -4.03 6.71 -16.28
CA PHE A 25 -4.89 5.54 -16.50
C PHE A 25 -4.08 4.35 -17.06
N TRP A 26 -3.35 4.55 -18.15
CA TRP A 26 -2.54 3.49 -18.74
C TRP A 26 -1.42 3.00 -17.82
N PHE A 27 -0.85 3.92 -17.07
CA PHE A 27 0.14 3.56 -16.04
C PHE A 27 -0.45 2.65 -14.96
N TRP A 28 -1.57 3.04 -14.36
CA TRP A 28 -2.23 2.24 -13.31
C TRP A 28 -2.73 0.89 -13.85
N MET A 29 -3.22 0.85 -15.08
CA MET A 29 -3.59 -0.39 -15.75
C MET A 29 -2.36 -1.33 -15.88
N LYS A 30 -1.27 -0.82 -16.44
CA LYS A 30 -0.03 -1.59 -16.56
C LYS A 30 0.46 -2.09 -15.20
N LEU A 31 0.44 -1.21 -14.18
CA LEU A 31 0.88 -1.54 -12.84
C LEU A 31 0.06 -2.70 -12.26
N GLY A 32 -1.26 -2.70 -12.42
CA GLY A 32 -2.12 -3.79 -11.95
C GLY A 32 -1.75 -5.15 -12.54
N PHE A 33 -1.30 -5.21 -13.79
CA PHE A 33 -0.86 -6.45 -14.43
C PHE A 33 0.54 -6.91 -14.01
N ILE A 34 1.46 -5.99 -13.69
CA ILE A 34 2.85 -6.34 -13.36
C ILE A 34 3.12 -6.41 -11.85
N SER A 35 2.14 -6.06 -11.03
CA SER A 35 2.28 -5.98 -9.56
C SER A 35 2.21 -7.34 -8.90
N PHE A 36 3.25 -8.14 -9.05
CA PHE A 36 3.43 -9.43 -8.39
C PHE A 36 4.47 -9.36 -7.28
N GLY A 37 4.52 -10.37 -6.41
CA GLY A 37 5.53 -10.49 -5.37
C GLY A 37 5.12 -9.95 -3.98
N GLY A 38 3.83 -9.73 -3.78
CA GLY A 38 3.27 -9.25 -2.52
C GLY A 38 3.50 -7.76 -2.27
N PRO A 39 3.04 -7.21 -1.11
CA PRO A 39 3.03 -5.76 -0.86
C PRO A 39 4.39 -5.09 -1.05
N ALA A 40 5.47 -5.69 -0.55
CA ALA A 40 6.80 -5.12 -0.67
C ALA A 40 7.31 -5.08 -2.12
N GLY A 41 6.99 -6.09 -2.94
CA GLY A 41 7.33 -6.08 -4.37
C GLY A 41 6.53 -5.03 -5.13
N GLN A 42 5.25 -4.93 -4.85
CA GLN A 42 4.35 -3.94 -5.45
C GLN A 42 4.78 -2.50 -5.11
N ILE A 43 5.14 -2.23 -3.85
CA ILE A 43 5.67 -0.93 -3.41
C ILE A 43 6.99 -0.61 -4.11
N ALA A 44 7.89 -1.59 -4.24
CA ALA A 44 9.17 -1.41 -4.93
C ALA A 44 8.97 -1.06 -6.42
N ILE A 45 8.04 -1.72 -7.11
CA ILE A 45 7.69 -1.40 -8.51
C ILE A 45 7.09 0.01 -8.60
N MET A 46 6.19 0.39 -7.68
CA MET A 46 5.63 1.74 -7.65
C MET A 46 6.72 2.79 -7.41
N HIS A 47 7.64 2.54 -6.50
CA HIS A 47 8.78 3.42 -6.23
C HIS A 47 9.61 3.64 -7.50
N GLN A 48 10.06 2.54 -8.10
CA GLN A 48 10.88 2.59 -9.31
C GLN A 48 10.19 3.34 -10.45
N GLU A 49 8.91 3.07 -10.68
CA GLU A 49 8.19 3.69 -11.80
C GLU A 49 7.80 5.16 -11.52
N LEU A 50 7.33 5.48 -10.31
CA LEU A 50 6.80 6.81 -10.00
C LEU A 50 7.88 7.81 -9.58
N VAL A 51 8.93 7.34 -8.89
CA VAL A 51 10.00 8.20 -8.37
C VAL A 51 11.19 8.22 -9.33
N GLU A 52 11.73 7.05 -9.69
CA GLU A 52 12.96 6.97 -10.45
C GLU A 52 12.75 7.20 -11.95
N ASN A 53 11.80 6.45 -12.58
CA ASN A 53 11.63 6.47 -14.03
C ASN A 53 10.83 7.66 -14.53
N ARG A 54 9.68 7.93 -13.91
CA ARG A 54 8.73 8.95 -14.37
C ARG A 54 8.84 10.28 -13.64
N ARG A 55 9.40 10.26 -12.43
CA ARG A 55 9.51 11.43 -11.56
C ARG A 55 8.17 12.15 -11.33
N TRP A 56 7.11 11.37 -11.18
CA TRP A 56 5.78 11.93 -10.91
C TRP A 56 5.63 12.39 -9.46
N ILE A 57 6.37 11.77 -8.54
CA ILE A 57 6.40 12.12 -7.13
C ILE A 57 7.84 12.09 -6.62
N SER A 58 8.20 13.00 -5.71
CA SER A 58 9.52 13.01 -5.09
C SER A 58 9.68 11.83 -4.13
N GLU A 59 10.92 11.41 -3.90
CA GLU A 59 11.27 10.36 -2.93
C GLU A 59 10.66 10.64 -1.55
N SER A 60 10.83 11.86 -1.03
CA SER A 60 10.33 12.28 0.27
C SER A 60 8.80 12.18 0.35
N ARG A 61 8.09 12.65 -0.68
CA ARG A 61 6.62 12.56 -0.74
C ARG A 61 6.13 11.11 -0.86
N PHE A 62 6.83 10.29 -1.62
CA PHE A 62 6.52 8.87 -1.74
C PHE A 62 6.67 8.16 -0.38
N LEU A 63 7.78 8.39 0.33
CA LEU A 63 8.02 7.81 1.64
C LEU A 63 7.02 8.31 2.69
N HIS A 64 6.64 9.58 2.64
CA HIS A 64 5.56 10.11 3.48
C HIS A 64 4.23 9.41 3.22
N ALA A 65 3.86 9.23 1.95
CA ALA A 65 2.65 8.52 1.55
C ALA A 65 2.68 7.05 2.02
N LEU A 66 3.81 6.38 1.85
CA LEU A 66 4.01 5.01 2.29
C LEU A 66 3.87 4.87 3.80
N ASN A 67 4.55 5.73 4.58
CA ASN A 67 4.46 5.71 6.04
C ASN A 67 3.02 5.95 6.53
N PHE A 68 2.28 6.84 5.88
CA PHE A 68 0.87 7.07 6.19
C PHE A 68 0.02 5.82 5.92
N CYS A 69 0.23 5.14 4.78
CA CYS A 69 -0.50 3.92 4.44
C CYS A 69 -0.15 2.75 5.38
N MET A 70 1.08 2.66 5.86
CA MET A 70 1.51 1.62 6.80
C MET A 70 0.84 1.72 8.19
N VAL A 71 0.36 2.90 8.57
CA VAL A 71 -0.38 3.10 9.84
C VAL A 71 -1.84 2.67 9.70
N LEU A 72 -2.39 2.71 8.50
CA LEU A 72 -3.77 2.34 8.24
C LEU A 72 -3.93 0.81 8.13
N PRO A 73 -4.95 0.22 8.77
CA PRO A 73 -5.22 -1.21 8.58
C PRO A 73 -5.71 -1.47 7.16
N GLY A 74 -5.08 -2.43 6.45
CA GLY A 74 -5.47 -2.82 5.10
C GLY A 74 -4.29 -3.10 4.17
N PRO A 75 -4.54 -3.35 2.88
CA PRO A 75 -3.48 -3.65 1.90
C PRO A 75 -2.69 -2.40 1.54
N GLU A 76 -1.50 -2.26 2.10
CA GLU A 76 -0.63 -1.07 2.02
C GLU A 76 -0.36 -0.61 0.58
N ALA A 77 -0.04 -1.55 -0.31
CA ALA A 77 0.25 -1.22 -1.71
C ALA A 77 -0.98 -0.64 -2.44
N GLN A 78 -2.17 -1.19 -2.16
CA GLN A 78 -3.43 -0.69 -2.69
C GLN A 78 -3.77 0.70 -2.16
N GLN A 79 -3.57 0.92 -0.87
CA GLN A 79 -3.78 2.22 -0.24
C GLN A 79 -2.82 3.25 -0.82
N LEU A 80 -1.56 2.90 -1.02
CA LEU A 80 -0.54 3.76 -1.60
C LEU A 80 -0.88 4.15 -3.05
N ALA A 81 -1.28 3.18 -3.89
CA ALA A 81 -1.72 3.44 -5.26
C ALA A 81 -2.91 4.40 -5.29
N THR A 82 -3.92 4.13 -4.45
CA THR A 82 -5.12 4.98 -4.33
C THR A 82 -4.77 6.38 -3.85
N TYR A 83 -3.92 6.51 -2.84
CA TYR A 83 -3.51 7.78 -2.29
C TYR A 83 -2.72 8.63 -3.29
N ILE A 84 -1.74 8.04 -3.98
CA ILE A 84 -0.96 8.76 -5.01
C ILE A 84 -1.87 9.16 -6.18
N GLY A 85 -2.75 8.28 -6.65
CA GLY A 85 -3.73 8.60 -7.68
C GLY A 85 -4.66 9.75 -7.28
N TRP A 86 -5.10 9.76 -6.02
CA TRP A 86 -5.90 10.87 -5.46
C TRP A 86 -5.12 12.16 -5.34
N LEU A 87 -3.87 12.10 -4.95
CA LEU A 87 -2.99 13.27 -4.85
C LEU A 87 -2.80 13.95 -6.22
N MET A 88 -2.68 13.15 -7.28
CA MET A 88 -2.47 13.61 -8.66
C MET A 88 -3.76 14.14 -9.31
N HIS A 89 -4.86 13.41 -9.21
CA HIS A 89 -6.10 13.66 -9.96
C HIS A 89 -7.36 13.64 -9.09
N ARG A 90 -7.26 14.03 -7.82
CA ARG A 90 -8.38 14.07 -6.85
C ARG A 90 -9.08 12.70 -6.73
N THR A 91 -10.35 12.72 -6.36
CA THR A 91 -11.16 11.50 -6.12
C THR A 91 -11.17 10.58 -7.33
N LEU A 92 -11.27 11.12 -8.54
CA LEU A 92 -11.32 10.33 -9.77
C LEU A 92 -9.99 9.59 -10.01
N GLY A 93 -8.87 10.25 -9.77
CA GLY A 93 -7.55 9.60 -9.87
C GLY A 93 -7.36 8.49 -8.83
N GLY A 94 -7.81 8.71 -7.59
CA GLY A 94 -7.77 7.67 -6.57
C GLY A 94 -8.62 6.46 -6.90
N VAL A 95 -9.85 6.68 -7.39
CA VAL A 95 -10.75 5.59 -7.81
C VAL A 95 -10.15 4.82 -8.99
N ILE A 96 -9.65 5.52 -10.00
CA ILE A 96 -9.01 4.87 -11.16
C ILE A 96 -7.79 4.07 -10.73
N ALA A 97 -6.88 4.65 -9.97
CA ALA A 97 -5.68 3.96 -9.50
C ALA A 97 -6.03 2.73 -8.66
N GLY A 98 -6.96 2.89 -7.71
CA GLY A 98 -7.41 1.81 -6.85
C GLY A 98 -8.09 0.67 -7.60
N LEU A 99 -9.01 0.99 -8.50
CA LEU A 99 -9.72 -0.02 -9.29
C LEU A 99 -8.78 -0.74 -10.25
N LEU A 100 -7.98 -0.01 -11.03
CA LEU A 100 -7.07 -0.61 -12.01
C LEU A 100 -5.98 -1.46 -11.36
N PHE A 101 -5.61 -1.18 -10.14
CA PHE A 101 -4.66 -1.99 -9.39
C PHE A 101 -5.24 -3.37 -9.01
N ILE A 102 -6.56 -3.46 -8.76
CA ILE A 102 -7.23 -4.70 -8.34
C ILE A 102 -7.83 -5.47 -9.52
N LEU A 103 -8.37 -4.76 -10.51
CA LEU A 103 -9.17 -5.36 -11.59
C LEU A 103 -8.49 -6.54 -12.30
N PRO A 104 -7.18 -6.49 -12.66
CA PRO A 104 -6.54 -7.63 -13.31
C PRO A 104 -6.62 -8.90 -12.46
N SER A 105 -6.32 -8.81 -11.17
CA SER A 105 -6.40 -9.93 -10.23
C SER A 105 -7.82 -10.44 -10.07
N LEU A 106 -8.79 -9.54 -10.01
CA LEU A 106 -10.21 -9.89 -9.91
C LEU A 106 -10.67 -10.70 -11.12
N PHE A 107 -10.36 -10.24 -12.34
CA PHE A 107 -10.72 -10.95 -13.57
C PHE A 107 -10.05 -12.33 -13.67
N ILE A 108 -8.78 -12.41 -13.29
CA ILE A 108 -8.05 -13.70 -13.27
C ILE A 108 -8.72 -14.67 -12.29
N LEU A 109 -9.06 -14.20 -11.07
CA LEU A 109 -9.72 -15.05 -10.08
C LEU A 109 -11.11 -15.49 -10.51
N ILE A 110 -11.91 -14.60 -11.12
CA ILE A 110 -13.22 -14.95 -11.67
C ILE A 110 -13.08 -16.00 -12.77
N ALA A 111 -12.15 -15.79 -13.71
CA ALA A 111 -11.90 -16.73 -14.79
C ALA A 111 -11.46 -18.11 -14.27
N LEU A 112 -10.52 -18.15 -13.33
CA LEU A 112 -10.06 -19.39 -12.71
C LEU A 112 -11.19 -20.09 -11.95
N SER A 113 -12.01 -19.35 -11.22
CA SER A 113 -13.16 -19.90 -10.49
C SER A 113 -14.17 -20.50 -11.44
N TRP A 114 -14.47 -19.81 -12.55
CA TRP A 114 -15.37 -20.34 -13.56
C TRP A 114 -14.81 -21.59 -14.25
N ILE A 115 -13.55 -21.58 -14.65
CA ILE A 115 -12.89 -22.76 -15.22
C ILE A 115 -12.98 -23.94 -14.26
N TYR A 116 -12.76 -23.71 -12.97
CA TYR A 116 -12.85 -24.76 -11.95
C TYR A 116 -14.27 -25.32 -11.81
N ILE A 117 -15.29 -24.46 -11.82
CA ILE A 117 -16.70 -24.89 -11.69
C ILE A 117 -17.17 -25.60 -12.96
N ALA A 118 -16.79 -25.10 -14.14
CA ALA A 118 -17.28 -25.63 -15.40
C ALA A 118 -16.56 -26.92 -15.85
N TRP A 119 -15.27 -27.04 -15.55
CA TRP A 119 -14.41 -28.13 -16.06
C TRP A 119 -13.48 -28.74 -15.01
N GLY A 120 -13.76 -28.58 -13.73
CA GLY A 120 -12.92 -29.07 -12.63
C GLY A 120 -12.74 -30.61 -12.63
N ASP A 121 -13.68 -31.36 -13.21
CA ASP A 121 -13.63 -32.81 -13.32
C ASP A 121 -12.73 -33.30 -14.49
N VAL A 122 -12.31 -32.37 -15.38
CA VAL A 122 -11.38 -32.72 -16.47
C VAL A 122 -9.99 -32.94 -15.89
N ALA A 123 -9.37 -34.07 -16.12
CA ALA A 123 -8.10 -34.51 -15.52
C ALA A 123 -6.97 -33.47 -15.65
N ILE A 124 -6.86 -32.79 -16.79
CA ILE A 124 -5.84 -31.74 -17.02
C ILE A 124 -6.10 -30.54 -16.12
N ILE A 125 -7.35 -30.10 -16.00
CA ILE A 125 -7.73 -28.92 -15.18
C ILE A 125 -7.58 -29.26 -13.72
N ALA A 126 -8.06 -30.41 -13.27
CA ALA A 126 -7.86 -30.92 -11.92
C ALA A 126 -6.36 -30.99 -11.56
N GLY A 127 -5.50 -31.45 -12.47
CA GLY A 127 -4.06 -31.52 -12.30
C GLY A 127 -3.42 -30.13 -12.14
N ILE A 128 -3.83 -29.12 -12.93
CA ILE A 128 -3.36 -27.75 -12.81
C ILE A 128 -3.74 -27.17 -11.43
N PHE A 129 -4.99 -27.28 -11.02
CA PHE A 129 -5.44 -26.78 -9.73
C PHE A 129 -4.80 -27.55 -8.56
N TYR A 130 -4.54 -28.84 -8.71
CA TYR A 130 -3.78 -29.61 -7.73
C TYR A 130 -2.35 -29.07 -7.56
N GLY A 131 -1.67 -28.71 -8.66
CA GLY A 131 -0.34 -28.09 -8.64
C GLY A 131 -0.31 -26.67 -8.05
N ILE A 132 -1.40 -25.89 -8.17
CA ILE A 132 -1.51 -24.55 -7.59
C ILE A 132 -1.51 -24.60 -6.05
N LYS A 133 -2.11 -25.62 -5.43
CA LYS A 133 -2.21 -25.72 -3.96
C LYS A 133 -0.85 -25.65 -3.26
N PRO A 134 0.16 -26.48 -3.59
CA PRO A 134 1.47 -26.39 -2.95
C PRO A 134 2.22 -25.10 -3.30
N ALA A 135 2.04 -24.55 -4.50
CA ALA A 135 2.63 -23.27 -4.89
C ALA A 135 2.12 -22.12 -4.02
N VAL A 136 0.80 -22.04 -3.80
CA VAL A 136 0.19 -21.04 -2.91
C VAL A 136 0.68 -21.24 -1.48
N ALA A 137 0.74 -22.49 -0.98
CA ALA A 137 1.27 -22.77 0.37
C ALA A 137 2.72 -22.30 0.51
N ALA A 138 3.57 -22.54 -0.48
CA ALA A 138 4.96 -22.08 -0.48
C ALA A 138 5.06 -20.54 -0.46
N ILE A 139 4.24 -19.84 -1.25
CA ILE A 139 4.19 -18.37 -1.26
C ILE A 139 3.75 -17.82 0.09
N VAL A 140 2.74 -18.41 0.71
CA VAL A 140 2.25 -18.01 2.04
C VAL A 140 3.33 -18.22 3.11
N LEU A 141 4.01 -19.37 3.10
CA LEU A 141 5.11 -19.65 4.04
C LEU A 141 6.29 -18.68 3.84
N GLN A 142 6.62 -18.39 2.59
CA GLN A 142 7.67 -17.41 2.28
C GLN A 142 7.28 -16.00 2.77
N ALA A 143 6.03 -15.59 2.56
CA ALA A 143 5.52 -14.31 3.04
C ALA A 143 5.54 -14.25 4.58
N ALA A 144 5.07 -15.30 5.25
CA ALA A 144 5.10 -15.41 6.71
C ALA A 144 6.54 -15.33 7.25
N HIS A 145 7.48 -16.05 6.64
CA HIS A 145 8.89 -15.99 7.01
C HIS A 145 9.47 -14.57 6.80
N ARG A 146 9.19 -13.94 5.66
CA ARG A 146 9.67 -12.59 5.34
C ARG A 146 9.14 -11.52 6.30
N ILE A 147 7.86 -11.60 6.64
CA ILE A 147 7.24 -10.67 7.61
C ILE A 147 7.77 -10.95 9.00
N GLY A 148 7.78 -12.23 9.42
CA GLY A 148 8.26 -12.67 10.71
C GLY A 148 9.71 -12.25 10.98
N SER A 149 10.61 -12.47 10.03
CA SER A 149 12.03 -12.10 10.16
C SER A 149 12.27 -10.59 10.32
N ARG A 150 11.37 -9.77 9.80
CA ARG A 150 11.43 -8.31 9.94
C ARG A 150 10.77 -7.79 11.22
N ALA A 151 9.65 -8.39 11.61
CA ALA A 151 8.84 -7.95 12.75
C ALA A 151 9.33 -8.55 14.08
N LEU A 152 9.75 -9.83 14.10
CA LEU A 152 10.08 -10.56 15.29
C LEU A 152 11.58 -10.50 15.61
N LYS A 153 12.06 -9.32 16.01
CA LYS A 153 13.48 -9.07 16.29
C LYS A 153 13.92 -9.50 17.70
N HIS A 154 12.99 -9.55 18.66
CA HIS A 154 13.24 -9.86 20.06
C HIS A 154 12.34 -10.99 20.56
N GLY A 155 12.79 -11.72 21.58
CA GLY A 155 12.01 -12.81 22.19
C GLY A 155 10.61 -12.41 22.67
N ALA A 156 10.45 -11.16 23.11
CA ALA A 156 9.13 -10.63 23.48
C ALA A 156 8.14 -10.60 22.31
N HIS A 157 8.60 -10.24 21.11
CA HIS A 157 7.76 -10.25 19.90
C HIS A 157 7.36 -11.67 19.49
N TRP A 158 8.27 -12.64 19.65
CA TRP A 158 7.97 -14.06 19.43
C TRP A 158 6.92 -14.58 20.43
N ALA A 159 7.02 -14.20 21.70
CA ALA A 159 6.05 -14.59 22.71
C ALA A 159 4.65 -14.01 22.41
N ILE A 160 4.58 -12.73 22.01
CA ILE A 160 3.32 -12.09 21.61
C ILE A 160 2.73 -12.77 20.37
N ALA A 161 3.55 -13.06 19.37
CA ALA A 161 3.11 -13.73 18.14
C ALA A 161 2.59 -15.15 18.42
N ALA A 162 3.28 -15.91 19.27
CA ALA A 162 2.86 -17.24 19.69
C ALA A 162 1.55 -17.19 20.49
N ALA A 163 1.43 -16.25 21.44
CA ALA A 163 0.21 -16.08 22.22
C ALA A 163 -0.98 -15.68 21.32
N ALA A 164 -0.77 -14.78 20.36
CA ALA A 164 -1.78 -14.41 19.37
C ALA A 164 -2.19 -15.60 18.50
N PHE A 165 -1.23 -16.41 18.05
CA PHE A 165 -1.51 -17.62 17.29
C PHE A 165 -2.37 -18.61 18.08
N VAL A 166 -2.03 -18.89 19.34
CA VAL A 166 -2.81 -19.77 20.21
C VAL A 166 -4.21 -19.18 20.45
N ALA A 167 -4.31 -17.88 20.69
CA ALA A 167 -5.59 -17.22 20.90
C ALA A 167 -6.53 -17.33 19.68
N VAL A 168 -5.98 -17.17 18.46
CA VAL A 168 -6.78 -17.35 17.23
C VAL A 168 -7.14 -18.80 17.01
N PHE A 169 -6.14 -19.70 17.05
CA PHE A 169 -6.30 -21.06 16.58
C PHE A 169 -6.97 -21.99 17.60
N ALA A 170 -6.61 -21.87 18.88
CA ALA A 170 -7.13 -22.74 19.94
C ALA A 170 -8.33 -22.16 20.70
N LEU A 171 -8.38 -20.83 20.87
CA LEU A 171 -9.41 -20.18 21.67
C LEU A 171 -10.47 -19.45 20.82
N ASN A 172 -10.35 -19.44 19.49
CA ASN A 172 -11.25 -18.77 18.56
C ASN A 172 -11.53 -17.29 18.95
N VAL A 173 -10.55 -16.60 19.53
CA VAL A 173 -10.69 -15.18 19.92
C VAL A 173 -10.87 -14.33 18.66
N PRO A 174 -11.86 -13.42 18.60
CA PRO A 174 -12.07 -12.54 17.46
C PRO A 174 -10.83 -11.68 17.20
N PHE A 175 -10.45 -11.57 15.93
CA PHE A 175 -9.26 -10.82 15.49
C PHE A 175 -9.16 -9.39 16.04
N PRO A 176 -10.24 -8.57 16.11
CA PRO A 176 -10.17 -7.23 16.69
C PRO A 176 -9.69 -7.20 18.15
N VAL A 177 -10.08 -8.20 18.94
CA VAL A 177 -9.67 -8.31 20.36
C VAL A 177 -8.16 -8.56 20.45
N ILE A 178 -7.61 -9.37 19.56
CA ILE A 178 -6.17 -9.67 19.51
C ILE A 178 -5.38 -8.41 19.12
N VAL A 179 -5.85 -7.64 18.13
CA VAL A 179 -5.20 -6.40 17.73
C VAL A 179 -5.19 -5.38 18.86
N ILE A 180 -6.33 -5.20 19.55
CA ILE A 180 -6.43 -4.28 20.70
C ILE A 180 -5.52 -4.74 21.83
N SER A 181 -5.54 -6.02 22.19
CA SER A 181 -4.69 -6.56 23.26
C SER A 181 -3.20 -6.43 22.93
N ALA A 182 -2.81 -6.69 21.68
CA ALA A 182 -1.44 -6.49 21.21
C ALA A 182 -1.02 -5.03 21.27
N ALA A 183 -1.89 -4.09 20.87
CA ALA A 183 -1.65 -2.66 20.96
C ALA A 183 -1.46 -2.20 22.41
N ILE A 184 -2.31 -2.66 23.34
CA ILE A 184 -2.20 -2.37 24.77
C ILE A 184 -0.88 -2.95 25.33
N THR A 185 -0.57 -4.19 25.01
CA THR A 185 0.67 -4.86 25.44
C THR A 185 1.91 -4.13 24.89
N GLY A 186 1.88 -3.71 23.62
CA GLY A 186 2.95 -2.92 23.01
C GLY A 186 3.12 -1.55 23.66
N PHE A 187 2.01 -0.87 23.98
CA PHE A 187 2.03 0.43 24.65
C PHE A 187 2.59 0.32 26.08
N ILE A 188 2.14 -0.64 26.85
CA ILE A 188 2.61 -0.88 28.22
C ILE A 188 4.07 -1.35 28.20
N GLY A 189 4.40 -2.31 27.32
CA GLY A 189 5.75 -2.84 27.16
C GLY A 189 6.75 -1.77 26.72
N GLY A 190 6.34 -0.86 25.83
CA GLY A 190 7.16 0.27 25.40
C GLY A 190 7.44 1.29 26.52
N ARG A 191 6.55 1.39 27.54
CA ARG A 191 6.78 2.22 28.73
C ARG A 191 7.65 1.54 29.80
N ILE A 192 7.48 0.23 29.99
CA ILE A 192 8.16 -0.50 31.08
C ILE A 192 9.55 -0.97 30.63
N ALA A 193 9.70 -1.40 29.37
CA ALA A 193 10.95 -1.93 28.84
C ALA A 193 11.22 -1.40 27.42
N PRO A 194 11.50 -0.09 27.28
CA PRO A 194 11.67 0.54 25.97
C PRO A 194 12.73 -0.16 25.09
N GLU A 195 13.80 -0.66 25.68
CA GLU A 195 14.88 -1.37 24.96
C GLU A 195 14.42 -2.63 24.22
N LYS A 196 13.36 -3.31 24.71
CA LYS A 196 12.83 -4.55 24.13
C LYS A 196 11.73 -4.31 23.09
N PHE A 197 11.09 -3.13 23.13
CA PHE A 197 9.97 -2.74 22.28
C PHE A 197 10.31 -1.66 21.26
N HIS A 198 11.47 -0.99 21.38
CA HIS A 198 11.97 -0.13 20.30
C HIS A 198 12.38 -1.04 19.13
N SER A 199 11.45 -1.29 18.24
CA SER A 199 11.79 -1.64 16.86
C SER A 199 12.49 -0.42 16.30
N GLY A 200 13.82 -0.47 16.22
CA GLY A 200 14.57 0.56 15.54
C GLY A 200 13.92 0.75 14.17
N SER A 201 13.17 1.83 14.02
CA SER A 201 12.87 2.39 12.74
C SER A 201 14.24 2.70 12.14
N GLY A 202 14.75 1.76 11.35
CA GLY A 202 15.87 2.01 10.48
C GLY A 202 15.43 3.07 9.48
N HIS A 203 15.32 4.29 9.95
CA HIS A 203 15.54 5.44 9.12
C HIS A 203 17.04 5.32 8.75
N ASN A 204 17.31 4.55 7.71
CA ASN A 204 18.46 4.86 6.91
C ASN A 204 18.35 6.38 6.70
N LYS A 205 19.32 7.11 7.24
CA LYS A 205 19.65 8.43 6.74
C LYS A 205 20.01 8.19 5.28
N GLN A 206 18.98 8.14 4.45
CA GLN A 206 19.16 8.23 3.03
C GLN A 206 19.81 9.59 2.83
N GLU A 207 21.04 9.51 2.34
CA GLU A 207 21.75 10.62 1.77
C GLU A 207 20.73 11.49 1.03
N LYS A 208 20.87 12.79 1.18
CA LYS A 208 20.15 13.79 0.39
C LYS A 208 20.35 13.43 -1.07
N ALA A 209 19.49 12.57 -1.60
CA ALA A 209 19.39 12.40 -3.03
C ALA A 209 19.17 13.80 -3.60
N ALA A 210 19.94 14.15 -4.59
CA ALA A 210 19.83 15.42 -5.28
C ALA A 210 18.33 15.69 -5.51
N VAL A 211 17.90 16.91 -5.21
CA VAL A 211 16.51 17.35 -5.37
C VAL A 211 16.20 17.33 -6.87
N ASP A 212 15.91 16.14 -7.38
CA ASP A 212 15.47 15.98 -8.76
C ASP A 212 14.03 16.47 -8.85
N ALA A 213 13.79 17.42 -9.72
CA ALA A 213 12.48 18.02 -9.93
C ALA A 213 11.45 16.94 -10.32
N ALA A 214 10.43 16.77 -9.46
CA ALA A 214 9.30 15.90 -9.70
C ALA A 214 8.02 16.71 -9.96
N VAL A 215 6.99 16.11 -10.56
CA VAL A 215 5.68 16.76 -10.77
C VAL A 215 5.08 17.19 -9.44
N ILE A 216 5.17 16.29 -8.43
CA ILE A 216 4.79 16.56 -7.04
C ILE A 216 6.06 16.47 -6.20
N ASP A 217 6.72 17.61 -6.01
CA ASP A 217 7.95 17.75 -5.22
C ASP A 217 7.65 18.23 -3.79
N ASP A 218 8.70 18.35 -2.97
CA ASP A 218 8.60 18.74 -1.57
C ASP A 218 8.14 20.20 -1.41
N HIS A 219 8.35 21.03 -2.43
CA HIS A 219 7.96 22.43 -2.47
C HIS A 219 6.57 22.65 -3.07
N THR A 220 5.98 21.62 -3.69
CA THR A 220 4.62 21.70 -4.23
C THR A 220 3.62 21.92 -3.10
N PRO A 221 2.84 23.00 -3.12
CA PRO A 221 1.85 23.27 -2.06
C PRO A 221 0.82 22.14 -2.00
N VAL A 222 0.35 21.85 -0.79
CA VAL A 222 -0.68 20.83 -0.59
C VAL A 222 -1.90 21.17 -1.43
N PRO A 223 -2.37 20.28 -2.33
CA PRO A 223 -3.52 20.58 -3.17
C PRO A 223 -4.75 20.95 -2.35
N ALA A 224 -5.55 21.90 -2.80
CA ALA A 224 -6.74 22.38 -2.09
C ALA A 224 -7.75 21.26 -1.72
N HIS A 225 -7.78 20.19 -2.52
CA HIS A 225 -8.60 19.01 -2.22
C HIS A 225 -8.07 18.16 -1.08
N ALA A 226 -6.78 18.24 -0.74
CA ALA A 226 -6.14 17.52 0.35
C ALA A 226 -6.20 18.26 1.68
N LEU A 227 -6.66 19.52 1.70
CA LEU A 227 -6.85 20.26 2.94
C LEU A 227 -7.99 19.65 3.76
N PHE A 228 -7.74 19.53 5.07
CA PHE A 228 -8.73 19.00 6.02
C PHE A 228 -9.98 19.89 6.08
N SER A 229 -11.15 19.26 6.11
CA SER A 229 -12.44 19.92 6.33
C SER A 229 -13.40 18.94 7.00
N TRP A 230 -14.01 19.35 8.10
CA TRP A 230 -15.01 18.54 8.83
C TRP A 230 -16.17 18.11 7.94
N ALA A 231 -16.63 18.99 7.04
CA ALA A 231 -17.70 18.67 6.10
C ALA A 231 -17.31 17.59 5.09
N LYS A 232 -16.03 17.55 4.67
CA LYS A 232 -15.51 16.48 3.80
C LYS A 232 -15.43 15.17 4.57
N LEU A 233 -14.89 15.20 5.80
CA LEU A 233 -14.80 14.02 6.65
C LEU A 233 -16.18 13.38 6.87
N LEU A 234 -17.16 14.19 7.26
CA LEU A 234 -18.52 13.69 7.51
C LEU A 234 -19.16 13.05 6.26
N ARG A 235 -18.97 13.68 5.08
CA ARG A 235 -19.43 13.12 3.81
C ARG A 235 -18.76 11.79 3.46
N ILE A 236 -17.45 11.69 3.67
CA ILE A 236 -16.69 10.46 3.38
C ILE A 236 -17.14 9.35 4.33
N VAL A 237 -17.26 9.64 5.63
CA VAL A 237 -17.74 8.67 6.62
C VAL A 237 -19.16 8.22 6.32
N ALA A 238 -20.06 9.15 6.00
CA ALA A 238 -21.43 8.82 5.64
C ALA A 238 -21.50 7.98 4.35
N ALA A 239 -20.76 8.34 3.30
CA ALA A 239 -20.70 7.57 2.08
C ALA A 239 -20.12 6.16 2.31
N GLY A 240 -19.05 6.04 3.11
CA GLY A 240 -18.47 4.76 3.49
C GLY A 240 -19.43 3.88 4.28
N ALA A 241 -20.14 4.46 5.25
CA ALA A 241 -21.17 3.75 6.03
C ALA A 241 -22.31 3.26 5.16
N LEU A 242 -22.80 4.09 4.23
CA LEU A 242 -23.84 3.70 3.27
C LEU A 242 -23.41 2.57 2.37
N LEU A 243 -22.18 2.66 1.80
CA LEU A 243 -21.63 1.60 0.94
C LEU A 243 -21.40 0.28 1.71
N TRP A 244 -21.16 0.36 3.01
CA TRP A 244 -21.00 -0.82 3.85
C TRP A 244 -22.35 -1.44 4.26
N LEU A 245 -23.36 -0.61 4.53
CA LEU A 245 -24.68 -1.07 4.95
C LEU A 245 -25.53 -1.64 3.79
N ILE A 246 -25.45 -1.05 2.57
CA ILE A 246 -26.26 -1.49 1.42
C ILE A 246 -26.14 -2.99 1.11
N PRO A 247 -24.93 -3.62 1.11
CA PRO A 247 -24.85 -5.05 0.84
C PRO A 247 -25.26 -5.95 2.02
N MET A 248 -25.52 -5.39 3.20
CA MET A 248 -25.94 -6.14 4.39
C MET A 248 -27.47 -6.16 4.59
N THR A 249 -28.21 -5.34 3.83
CA THR A 249 -29.68 -5.33 3.81
C THR A 249 -30.22 -6.14 2.66
#